data_d1d989341b8d627402ea7b1c77e2e9a4
#
_entry.id   d1d989341b8d627402ea7b1c77e2e9a4
#
_cell.length_a   1.000
_cell.length_b   1.000
_cell.length_c   1.000
_cell.angle_alpha   90.00
_cell.angle_beta   90.00
_cell.angle_gamma   90.00
#
_symmetry.space_group_name_H-M   'P 1'
#
loop_
_entity.id
_entity.type
_entity.pdbx_description
1 polymer ?
#
loop_
_entity_poly.entity_id
_entity_poly.type
_entity_poly.pdbx_seq_one_letter_code
_entity_poly.pdbx_strand_id
1 'polypeptide(L)'
;KSTTLAGMIDYLNNTFEGHILTIEDPVEFVHKSKKCLVNQRELGVHTLSFANALRAALREDPDIILVGEMRDLDTIQLALTAAETGHLVFATLHTSSAPKTIDRIIDAFPPNQQAQVRAQLSETLEAVLTQTLLKKRSGGRVAAVEIMVGTTAVRNLIREGKLHQIPGI
;
A
#
# COMPACT_ATOMS: atom_id res chain seq x y z
N LYS A 1 9.47 -7.31 1.87
CA LYS A 1 8.40 -6.45 1.36
C LYS A 1 8.78 -5.88 0.00
N SER A 2 9.92 -5.19 -0.12
CA SER A 2 10.37 -4.55 -1.38
C SER A 2 10.43 -5.54 -2.55
N THR A 3 10.99 -6.74 -2.35
CA THR A 3 11.04 -7.79 -3.39
C THR A 3 9.64 -8.20 -3.88
N THR A 4 8.66 -8.31 -2.96
CA THR A 4 7.28 -8.66 -3.32
C THR A 4 6.63 -7.55 -4.12
N LEU A 5 6.77 -6.29 -3.68
CA LEU A 5 6.26 -5.13 -4.41
C LEU A 5 6.93 -5.00 -5.79
N ALA A 6 8.26 -5.17 -5.86
CA ALA A 6 8.97 -5.17 -7.13
C ALA A 6 8.43 -6.23 -8.10
N GLY A 7 8.12 -7.44 -7.59
CA GLY A 7 7.48 -8.49 -8.39
C GLY A 7 6.08 -8.12 -8.88
N MET A 8 5.27 -7.45 -8.04
CA MET A 8 3.93 -6.96 -8.43
C MET A 8 4.03 -5.86 -9.49
N ILE A 9 4.94 -4.89 -9.30
CA ILE A 9 5.18 -3.81 -10.27
C ILE A 9 5.69 -4.38 -11.60
N ASP A 10 6.64 -5.34 -11.56
CA ASP A 10 7.13 -5.96 -12.79
C ASP A 10 6.03 -6.75 -13.52
N TYR A 11 5.17 -7.46 -12.78
CA TYR A 11 4.02 -8.16 -13.36
C TYR A 11 3.07 -7.18 -14.07
N LEU A 12 2.69 -6.08 -13.42
CA LEU A 12 1.82 -5.05 -14.01
C LEU A 12 2.49 -4.38 -15.22
N ASN A 13 3.77 -4.04 -15.12
CA ASN A 13 4.55 -3.47 -16.22
C ASN A 13 4.67 -4.39 -17.44
N ASN A 14 4.50 -5.71 -17.28
CA ASN A 14 4.48 -6.68 -18.37
C ASN A 14 3.09 -6.94 -18.95
N THR A 15 2.02 -6.71 -18.18
CA THR A 15 0.66 -7.16 -18.53
C THR A 15 -0.34 -6.03 -18.76
N PHE A 16 -0.13 -4.88 -18.13
CA PHE A 16 -1.02 -3.71 -18.18
C PHE A 16 -0.40 -2.58 -18.99
N GLU A 17 -1.19 -1.84 -19.75
CA GLU A 17 -0.78 -0.62 -20.48
C GLU A 17 -1.24 0.60 -19.69
N GLY A 18 -0.31 1.39 -19.15
CA GLY A 18 -0.63 2.55 -18.33
C GLY A 18 0.60 3.23 -17.74
N HIS A 19 0.39 4.03 -16.70
CA HIS A 19 1.43 4.80 -16.02
C HIS A 19 1.59 4.32 -14.57
N ILE A 20 2.78 3.85 -14.23
CA ILE A 20 3.19 3.49 -12.87
C ILE A 20 4.11 4.57 -12.31
N LEU A 21 3.75 5.15 -11.17
CA LEU A 21 4.58 6.09 -10.46
C LEU A 21 4.96 5.51 -9.09
N THR A 22 6.25 5.46 -8.76
CA THR A 22 6.72 5.01 -7.45
C THR A 22 7.38 6.14 -6.68
N ILE A 23 7.22 6.11 -5.36
CA ILE A 23 7.86 7.02 -4.40
C ILE A 23 8.52 6.15 -3.34
N GLU A 24 9.85 6.12 -3.30
CA GLU A 24 10.63 5.16 -2.53
C GLU A 24 11.74 5.83 -1.70
N ASP A 25 12.21 5.16 -0.66
CA ASP A 25 13.29 5.63 0.22
C ASP A 25 14.17 4.44 0.70
N PRO A 26 15.22 4.10 -0.06
CA PRO A 26 15.56 4.45 -1.45
C PRO A 26 14.89 3.57 -2.50
N VAL A 27 15.14 3.82 -3.78
CA VAL A 27 14.79 2.89 -4.88
C VAL A 27 15.67 1.66 -4.79
N GLU A 28 15.08 0.51 -4.41
CA GLU A 28 15.82 -0.77 -4.30
C GLU A 28 15.87 -1.55 -5.63
N PHE A 29 14.84 -1.43 -6.45
CA PHE A 29 14.73 -2.11 -7.75
C PHE A 29 14.40 -1.11 -8.85
N VAL A 30 15.25 -1.05 -9.86
CA VAL A 30 15.01 -0.17 -11.03
C VAL A 30 14.15 -0.92 -12.05
N HIS A 31 13.00 -0.34 -12.40
CA HIS A 31 12.08 -0.86 -13.40
C HIS A 31 12.25 -0.11 -14.72
N LYS A 32 12.58 -0.84 -15.79
CA LYS A 32 12.51 -0.27 -17.15
C LYS A 32 11.07 -0.25 -17.61
N SER A 33 10.63 0.82 -18.25
CA SER A 33 9.33 0.86 -18.91
C SER A 33 9.20 -0.25 -19.95
N LYS A 34 8.08 -0.98 -19.93
CA LYS A 34 7.73 -2.06 -20.85
C LYS A 34 6.39 -1.72 -21.50
N LYS A 35 5.28 -2.29 -20.98
CA LYS A 35 3.93 -1.89 -21.37
C LYS A 35 3.48 -0.64 -20.63
N CYS A 36 3.94 -0.45 -19.38
CA CYS A 36 3.70 0.78 -18.65
C CYS A 36 4.84 1.78 -18.85
N LEU A 37 4.51 3.07 -18.83
CA LEU A 37 5.47 4.11 -18.46
C LEU A 37 5.76 3.98 -16.96
N VAL A 38 7.03 3.84 -16.58
CA VAL A 38 7.40 3.73 -15.16
C VAL A 38 8.27 4.90 -14.75
N ASN A 39 7.77 5.70 -13.81
CA ASN A 39 8.49 6.81 -13.22
C ASN A 39 8.76 6.50 -11.75
N GLN A 40 10.04 6.45 -11.36
CA GLN A 40 10.46 6.18 -9.98
C GLN A 40 11.04 7.45 -9.36
N ARG A 41 10.55 7.81 -8.17
CA ARG A 41 11.01 8.96 -7.38
C ARG A 41 11.61 8.48 -6.09
N GLU A 42 12.84 8.92 -5.84
CA GLU A 42 13.56 8.64 -4.60
C GLU A 42 13.52 9.86 -3.67
N LEU A 43 13.23 9.61 -2.40
CA LEU A 43 13.26 10.61 -1.35
C LEU A 43 14.70 11.15 -1.18
N GLY A 44 14.82 12.45 -1.03
CA GLY A 44 16.12 13.13 -0.90
C GLY A 44 16.86 13.37 -2.23
N VAL A 45 16.46 12.69 -3.32
CA VAL A 45 17.04 12.86 -4.66
C VAL A 45 16.07 13.58 -5.59
N HIS A 46 14.86 13.06 -5.72
CA HIS A 46 13.86 13.56 -6.67
C HIS A 46 12.71 14.32 -5.97
N THR A 47 12.56 14.13 -4.67
CA THR A 47 11.54 14.79 -3.84
C THR A 47 12.02 14.96 -2.41
N LEU A 48 11.48 15.97 -1.71
CA LEU A 48 11.84 16.26 -0.32
C LEU A 48 10.95 15.52 0.70
N SER A 49 9.78 15.02 0.28
CA SER A 49 8.89 14.25 1.16
C SER A 49 7.94 13.35 0.35
N PHE A 50 7.49 12.26 0.98
CA PHE A 50 6.47 11.38 0.40
C PHE A 50 5.17 12.15 0.10
N ALA A 51 4.71 12.99 1.03
CA ALA A 51 3.48 13.77 0.85
C ALA A 51 3.57 14.73 -0.34
N ASN A 52 4.69 15.43 -0.53
CA ASN A 52 4.88 16.33 -1.67
C ASN A 52 4.89 15.57 -3.00
N ALA A 53 5.61 14.44 -3.05
CA ALA A 53 5.67 13.61 -4.24
C ALA A 53 4.28 13.04 -4.59
N LEU A 54 3.54 12.54 -3.60
CA LEU A 54 2.21 11.97 -3.80
C LEU A 54 1.19 13.04 -4.22
N ARG A 55 1.26 14.25 -3.63
CA ARG A 55 0.42 15.38 -4.06
C ARG A 55 0.69 15.80 -5.50
N ALA A 56 1.96 15.75 -5.94
CA ALA A 56 2.33 16.00 -7.33
C ALA A 56 1.86 14.86 -8.24
N ALA A 57 2.03 13.61 -7.81
CA ALA A 57 1.63 12.41 -8.55
C ALA A 57 0.15 12.44 -8.96
N LEU A 58 -0.74 12.89 -8.08
CA LEU A 58 -2.19 13.02 -8.38
C LEU A 58 -2.53 13.97 -9.54
N ARG A 59 -1.55 14.73 -10.03
CA ARG A 59 -1.70 15.63 -11.19
C ARG A 59 -1.05 15.09 -12.46
N GLU A 60 -0.45 13.92 -12.39
CA GLU A 60 0.29 13.30 -13.51
C GLU A 60 -0.51 12.16 -14.15
N ASP A 61 -1.75 11.96 -13.70
CA ASP A 61 -2.67 10.93 -14.19
C ASP A 61 -2.05 9.52 -14.21
N PRO A 62 -1.46 9.04 -13.08
CA PRO A 62 -0.97 7.69 -13.02
C PRO A 62 -2.13 6.71 -12.81
N ASP A 63 -2.04 5.52 -13.38
CA ASP A 63 -2.98 4.44 -13.10
C ASP A 63 -2.63 3.73 -11.79
N ILE A 64 -1.32 3.62 -11.52
CA ILE A 64 -0.77 2.86 -10.40
C ILE A 64 0.24 3.71 -9.64
N ILE A 65 0.07 3.80 -8.33
CA ILE A 65 0.99 4.52 -7.44
C ILE A 65 1.57 3.53 -6.41
N LEU A 66 2.90 3.51 -6.27
CA LEU A 66 3.55 2.80 -5.18
C LEU A 66 4.13 3.82 -4.19
N VAL A 67 3.69 3.73 -2.94
CA VAL A 67 4.23 4.48 -1.81
C VAL A 67 5.10 3.53 -0.99
N GLY A 68 6.41 3.72 -1.03
CA GLY A 68 7.39 2.82 -0.41
C GLY A 68 7.10 2.58 1.06
N GLU A 69 6.75 3.63 1.81
CA GLU A 69 6.34 3.52 3.21
C GLU A 69 5.40 4.65 3.63
N MET A 70 4.34 4.30 4.37
CA MET A 70 3.43 5.27 5.00
C MET A 70 3.81 5.44 6.48
N ARG A 71 4.51 6.53 6.81
CA ARG A 71 5.00 6.82 8.18
C ARG A 71 4.20 7.89 8.90
N ASP A 72 3.64 8.84 8.16
CA ASP A 72 2.99 10.04 8.67
C ASP A 72 1.54 10.17 8.18
N LEU A 73 0.77 10.97 8.91
CA LEU A 73 -0.65 11.22 8.65
C LEU A 73 -0.88 11.76 7.22
N ASP A 74 -0.07 12.72 6.79
CA ASP A 74 -0.26 13.38 5.49
C ASP A 74 -0.09 12.39 4.34
N THR A 75 0.92 11.52 4.42
CA THR A 75 1.15 10.47 3.41
C THR A 75 0.01 9.47 3.39
N ILE A 76 -0.50 9.03 4.57
CA ILE A 76 -1.64 8.10 4.66
C ILE A 76 -2.90 8.74 4.08
N GLN A 77 -3.20 9.98 4.45
CA GLN A 77 -4.37 10.71 3.94
C GLN A 77 -4.35 10.84 2.41
N LEU A 78 -3.19 11.20 1.85
CA LEU A 78 -3.04 11.35 0.40
C LEU A 78 -3.13 9.99 -0.32
N ALA A 79 -2.62 8.91 0.27
CA ALA A 79 -2.74 7.56 -0.29
C ALA A 79 -4.21 7.09 -0.32
N LEU A 80 -4.98 7.34 0.75
CA LEU A 80 -6.42 7.08 0.78
C LEU A 80 -7.17 7.91 -0.26
N THR A 81 -6.85 9.20 -0.38
CA THR A 81 -7.45 10.09 -1.39
C THR A 81 -7.15 9.60 -2.81
N ALA A 82 -5.91 9.15 -3.09
CA ALA A 82 -5.55 8.57 -4.36
C ALA A 82 -6.40 7.32 -4.68
N ALA A 83 -6.57 6.43 -3.70
CA ALA A 83 -7.37 5.22 -3.86
C ALA A 83 -8.86 5.55 -4.12
N GLU A 84 -9.44 6.54 -3.41
CA GLU A 84 -10.82 7.01 -3.64
C GLU A 84 -11.02 7.62 -5.03
N THR A 85 -10.00 8.25 -5.58
CA THR A 85 -10.07 8.89 -6.90
C THR A 85 -9.74 7.95 -8.05
N GLY A 86 -9.65 6.64 -7.79
CA GLY A 86 -9.58 5.60 -8.81
C GLY A 86 -8.19 5.06 -9.14
N HIS A 87 -7.15 5.47 -8.41
CA HIS A 87 -5.81 4.95 -8.58
C HIS A 87 -5.63 3.62 -7.83
N LEU A 88 -4.91 2.66 -8.42
CA LEU A 88 -4.43 1.49 -7.68
C LEU A 88 -3.20 1.89 -6.84
N VAL A 89 -3.35 1.90 -5.52
CA VAL A 89 -2.29 2.32 -4.60
C VAL A 89 -1.68 1.12 -3.88
N PHE A 90 -0.39 0.89 -4.08
CA PHE A 90 0.42 0.00 -3.27
C PHE A 90 1.15 0.80 -2.20
N ALA A 91 1.13 0.32 -0.97
CA ALA A 91 1.85 0.96 0.12
C ALA A 91 2.39 -0.07 1.11
N THR A 92 3.42 0.30 1.88
CA THR A 92 3.89 -0.56 2.97
C THR A 92 3.69 0.09 4.33
N LEU A 93 3.42 -0.80 5.32
CA LEU A 93 3.46 -0.51 6.74
C LEU A 93 4.27 -1.58 7.46
N HIS A 94 4.73 -1.27 8.68
CA HIS A 94 5.46 -2.20 9.54
C HIS A 94 4.51 -2.74 10.62
N THR A 95 3.75 -3.78 10.26
CA THR A 95 2.76 -4.44 11.11
C THR A 95 2.94 -5.95 11.06
N SER A 96 2.38 -6.66 12.03
CA SER A 96 2.56 -8.12 12.20
C SER A 96 1.36 -8.95 11.72
N SER A 97 0.22 -8.31 11.40
CA SER A 97 -0.98 -8.98 10.88
C SER A 97 -1.84 -8.02 10.07
N ALA A 98 -2.77 -8.56 9.27
CA ALA A 98 -3.66 -7.76 8.45
C ALA A 98 -4.60 -6.87 9.30
N PRO A 99 -5.28 -7.34 10.36
CA PRO A 99 -6.08 -6.47 11.22
C PRO A 99 -5.28 -5.33 11.85
N LYS A 100 -4.05 -5.60 12.33
CA LYS A 100 -3.18 -4.56 12.89
C LYS A 100 -2.73 -3.52 11.86
N THR A 101 -2.69 -3.88 10.59
CA THR A 101 -2.44 -2.92 9.51
C THR A 101 -3.58 -1.91 9.40
N ILE A 102 -4.82 -2.38 9.49
CA ILE A 102 -6.01 -1.53 9.49
C ILE A 102 -6.02 -0.60 10.70
N ASP A 103 -5.82 -1.16 11.92
CA ASP A 103 -5.72 -0.37 13.15
C ASP A 103 -4.65 0.73 13.01
N ARG A 104 -3.47 0.36 12.52
CA ARG A 104 -2.35 1.32 12.36
C ARG A 104 -2.67 2.48 11.42
N ILE A 105 -3.44 2.23 10.35
CA ILE A 105 -3.89 3.29 9.43
C ILE A 105 -4.89 4.20 10.15
N ILE A 106 -5.88 3.62 10.83
CA ILE A 106 -6.94 4.38 11.52
C ILE A 106 -6.37 5.19 12.68
N ASP A 107 -5.48 4.61 13.48
CA ASP A 107 -4.87 5.23 14.65
C ASP A 107 -3.92 6.39 14.32
N ALA A 108 -3.50 6.52 13.06
CA ALA A 108 -2.74 7.68 12.61
C ALA A 108 -3.58 8.97 12.60
N PHE A 109 -4.92 8.85 12.62
CA PHE A 109 -5.85 9.97 12.55
C PHE A 109 -6.39 10.37 13.92
N PRO A 110 -6.71 11.67 14.11
CA PRO A 110 -7.40 12.14 15.31
C PRO A 110 -8.73 11.40 15.51
N PRO A 111 -9.19 11.19 16.77
CA PRO A 111 -10.40 10.41 17.07
C PRO A 111 -11.66 10.87 16.32
N ASN A 112 -11.81 12.17 16.09
CA ASN A 112 -12.95 12.75 15.37
C ASN A 112 -12.95 12.44 13.85
N GLN A 113 -11.84 11.98 13.29
CA GLN A 113 -11.71 11.60 11.88
C GLN A 113 -11.74 10.08 11.65
N GLN A 114 -11.49 9.28 12.68
CA GLN A 114 -11.34 7.83 12.55
C GLN A 114 -12.58 7.12 11.98
N ALA A 115 -13.78 7.61 12.27
CA ALA A 115 -15.01 7.03 11.70
C ALA A 115 -15.08 7.23 10.17
N GLN A 116 -14.69 8.41 9.70
CA GLN A 116 -14.60 8.70 8.27
C GLN A 116 -13.52 7.85 7.59
N VAL A 117 -12.35 7.74 8.20
CA VAL A 117 -11.24 6.92 7.67
C VAL A 117 -11.63 5.45 7.58
N ARG A 118 -12.36 4.90 8.58
CA ARG A 118 -12.91 3.54 8.50
C ARG A 118 -13.84 3.37 7.31
N ALA A 119 -14.72 4.33 7.06
CA ALA A 119 -15.61 4.29 5.91
C ALA A 119 -14.82 4.29 4.59
N GLN A 120 -13.89 5.23 4.41
CA GLN A 120 -13.03 5.31 3.24
C GLN A 120 -12.24 4.02 3.01
N LEU A 121 -11.57 3.53 4.04
CA LEU A 121 -10.76 2.32 3.96
C LEU A 121 -11.61 1.08 3.65
N SER A 122 -12.83 1.00 4.20
CA SER A 122 -13.77 -0.10 3.92
C SER A 122 -14.20 -0.15 2.45
N GLU A 123 -14.16 0.96 1.73
CA GLU A 123 -14.55 1.04 0.32
C GLU A 123 -13.37 0.86 -0.63
N THR A 124 -12.20 1.36 -0.25
CA THR A 124 -11.01 1.39 -1.13
C THR A 124 -10.05 0.23 -0.93
N LEU A 125 -10.06 -0.43 0.23
CA LEU A 125 -9.11 -1.50 0.53
C LEU A 125 -9.38 -2.75 -0.33
N GLU A 126 -8.41 -3.14 -1.15
CA GLU A 126 -8.48 -4.34 -1.96
C GLU A 126 -7.88 -5.57 -1.25
N ALA A 127 -6.69 -5.43 -0.69
CA ALA A 127 -6.05 -6.52 0.06
C ALA A 127 -4.99 -6.01 1.03
N VAL A 128 -4.67 -6.82 2.04
CA VAL A 128 -3.50 -6.67 2.89
C VAL A 128 -2.67 -7.94 2.84
N LEU A 129 -1.40 -7.81 2.48
CA LEU A 129 -0.43 -8.90 2.47
C LEU A 129 0.56 -8.71 3.61
N THR A 130 0.51 -9.60 4.60
CA THR A 130 1.46 -9.63 5.71
C THR A 130 2.50 -10.70 5.48
N GLN A 131 3.77 -10.39 5.72
CA GLN A 131 4.88 -11.31 5.47
C GLN A 131 5.77 -11.48 6.70
N THR A 132 6.08 -12.73 7.02
CA THR A 132 7.07 -13.12 8.03
C THR A 132 8.11 -14.03 7.38
N LEU A 133 9.41 -13.74 7.64
CA LEU A 133 10.50 -14.57 7.12
C LEU A 133 10.79 -15.70 8.10
N LEU A 134 10.59 -16.93 7.68
CA LEU A 134 10.88 -18.16 8.42
C LEU A 134 12.20 -18.78 7.96
N LYS A 135 12.92 -19.42 8.88
CA LYS A 135 14.14 -20.18 8.60
C LYS A 135 13.82 -21.48 7.90
N LYS A 136 14.42 -21.74 6.74
CA LYS A 136 14.32 -23.05 6.06
C LYS A 136 15.17 -24.10 6.77
N ARG A 137 14.74 -25.38 6.71
CA ARG A 137 15.53 -26.50 7.21
C ARG A 137 16.83 -26.69 6.42
N SER A 138 16.82 -26.40 5.12
CA SER A 138 17.95 -26.46 4.21
C SER A 138 18.87 -25.22 4.23
N GLY A 139 18.65 -24.29 5.16
CA GLY A 139 19.33 -22.99 5.21
C GLY A 139 18.59 -21.90 4.42
N GLY A 140 18.90 -20.64 4.73
CA GLY A 140 18.22 -19.47 4.16
C GLY A 140 16.83 -19.24 4.79
N ARG A 141 16.03 -18.38 4.13
CA ARG A 141 14.70 -17.96 4.63
C ARG A 141 13.63 -18.14 3.55
N VAL A 142 12.38 -18.27 3.98
CA VAL A 142 11.18 -18.31 3.14
C VAL A 142 10.14 -17.37 3.72
N ALA A 143 9.39 -16.68 2.87
CA ALA A 143 8.27 -15.86 3.31
C ALA A 143 7.06 -16.74 3.61
N ALA A 144 6.54 -16.64 4.84
CA ALA A 144 5.17 -17.02 5.15
C ALA A 144 4.30 -15.79 4.92
N VAL A 145 3.20 -15.96 4.21
CA VAL A 145 2.33 -14.87 3.77
C VAL A 145 0.93 -15.09 4.31
N GLU A 146 0.37 -14.07 4.95
CA GLU A 146 -1.06 -13.95 5.26
C GLU A 146 -1.66 -13.00 4.22
N ILE A 147 -2.80 -13.35 3.64
CA ILE A 147 -3.50 -12.52 2.66
C ILE A 147 -4.93 -12.30 3.14
N MET A 148 -5.28 -11.05 3.40
CA MET A 148 -6.65 -10.63 3.66
C MET A 148 -7.17 -9.90 2.43
N VAL A 149 -8.26 -10.39 1.85
CA VAL A 149 -8.93 -9.76 0.70
C VAL A 149 -10.08 -8.91 1.19
N GLY A 150 -10.30 -7.76 0.56
CA GLY A 150 -11.40 -6.83 0.86
C GLY A 150 -12.77 -7.35 0.44
N THR A 151 -13.18 -8.51 0.97
CA THR A 151 -14.52 -9.06 0.75
C THR A 151 -15.58 -8.17 1.41
N THR A 152 -16.84 -8.31 1.01
CA THR A 152 -17.96 -7.56 1.64
C THR A 152 -17.99 -7.75 3.15
N ALA A 153 -17.71 -8.96 3.64
CA ALA A 153 -17.66 -9.24 5.08
C ALA A 153 -16.52 -8.45 5.77
N VAL A 154 -15.30 -8.49 5.22
CA VAL A 154 -14.15 -7.73 5.73
C VAL A 154 -14.44 -6.23 5.71
N ARG A 155 -14.95 -5.70 4.60
CA ARG A 155 -15.31 -4.28 4.45
C ARG A 155 -16.31 -3.83 5.52
N ASN A 156 -17.34 -4.64 5.81
CA ASN A 156 -18.32 -4.36 6.87
C ASN A 156 -17.68 -4.34 8.25
N LEU A 157 -16.81 -5.32 8.58
CA LEU A 157 -16.11 -5.34 9.86
C LEU A 157 -15.17 -4.14 10.07
N ILE A 158 -14.52 -3.68 8.99
CA ILE A 158 -13.70 -2.45 9.03
C ILE A 158 -14.60 -1.24 9.34
N ARG A 159 -15.72 -1.10 8.64
CA ARG A 159 -16.66 0.02 8.82
C ARG A 159 -17.23 0.07 10.24
N GLU A 160 -17.57 -1.10 10.82
CA GLU A 160 -18.10 -1.23 12.16
C GLU A 160 -17.04 -1.16 13.27
N GLY A 161 -15.74 -1.14 12.93
CA GLY A 161 -14.64 -1.17 13.90
C GLY A 161 -14.47 -2.52 14.61
N LYS A 162 -14.97 -3.62 14.04
CA LYS A 162 -14.93 -4.98 14.61
C LYS A 162 -13.76 -5.81 14.05
N LEU A 163 -12.57 -5.22 13.96
CA LEU A 163 -11.40 -5.83 13.32
C LEU A 163 -10.96 -7.14 13.97
N HIS A 164 -11.24 -7.33 15.27
CA HIS A 164 -10.94 -8.55 16.02
C HIS A 164 -11.71 -9.79 15.49
N GLN A 165 -12.76 -9.61 14.71
CA GLN A 165 -13.55 -10.70 14.12
C GLN A 165 -13.02 -11.15 12.75
N ILE A 166 -12.15 -10.38 12.10
CA ILE A 166 -11.61 -10.70 10.77
C ILE A 166 -10.94 -12.08 10.71
N PRO A 167 -10.13 -12.51 11.71
CA PRO A 167 -9.49 -13.84 11.65
C PRO A 167 -10.45 -15.02 11.65
N GLY A 168 -11.73 -14.79 11.89
CA GLY A 168 -12.77 -15.84 11.94
C GLY A 168 -13.59 -16.01 10.65
N ILE A 169 -13.26 -15.24 9.56
CA ILE A 169 -14.00 -15.28 8.29
C ILE A 169 -13.13 -15.70 7.09
#